data_a0f8584016c74b70203070bb989a3a1c
#
_entry.id   a0f8584016c74b70203070bb989a3a1c
#
_cell.length_a   1.000
_cell.length_b   1.000
_cell.length_c   1.000
_cell.angle_alpha   90.00
_cell.angle_beta   90.00
_cell.angle_gamma   90.00
#
_symmetry.space_group_name_H-M   'P 1'
#
loop_
_entity.id
_entity.type
_entity.pdbx_description
1 polymer ?
#
loop_
_entity_poly.entity_id
_entity_poly.type
_entity_poly.pdbx_seq_one_letter_code
_entity_poly.pdbx_strand_id
1 'polypeptide(L)'
;GPLAYFLTGIKAMQTHQTSLFKIETDDGQAIYRSPMIIAMLTNSVGSFRNIAPQARVDDGKIWLAVFKDFNYLDLLKIVPEFLAGTPLSSEFMTLKTLTHGKITLLDDPFLSTNMDGDKGPDFPLELQILPSFLTVYVPA
;
A
#
# COMPACT_ATOMS: atom_id res chain seq x y z
N GLY A 1 -17.68 -2.67 12.08
CA GLY A 1 -17.95 -2.19 10.73
C GLY A 1 -16.70 -1.63 10.03
N PRO A 2 -16.78 -1.18 8.79
CA PRO A 2 -15.64 -0.69 8.02
C PRO A 2 -14.86 0.42 8.73
N LEU A 3 -15.55 1.35 9.38
CA LEU A 3 -14.92 2.44 10.12
C LEU A 3 -14.12 1.94 11.33
N ALA A 4 -14.64 0.97 12.08
CA ALA A 4 -13.93 0.40 13.22
C ALA A 4 -12.65 -0.31 12.78
N TYR A 5 -12.72 -1.07 11.69
CA TYR A 5 -11.56 -1.72 11.08
C TYR A 5 -10.51 -0.70 10.59
N PHE A 6 -10.96 0.35 9.93
CA PHE A 6 -10.12 1.45 9.48
C PHE A 6 -9.40 2.15 10.64
N LEU A 7 -10.13 2.51 11.71
CA LEU A 7 -9.54 3.15 12.90
C LEU A 7 -8.55 2.23 13.62
N THR A 8 -8.81 0.92 13.64
CA THR A 8 -7.87 -0.07 14.19
C THR A 8 -6.59 -0.10 13.36
N GLY A 9 -6.69 -0.09 12.03
CA GLY A 9 -5.54 -0.02 11.13
C GLY A 9 -4.71 1.25 11.35
N ILE A 10 -5.37 2.41 11.43
CA ILE A 10 -4.72 3.69 11.73
C ILE A 10 -4.00 3.65 13.08
N LYS A 11 -4.66 3.13 14.13
CA LYS A 11 -4.05 3.00 15.45
C LYS A 11 -2.82 2.10 15.41
N ALA A 12 -2.89 1.00 14.67
CA ALA A 12 -1.74 0.12 14.47
C ALA A 12 -0.58 0.86 13.77
N MET A 13 -0.87 1.66 12.75
CA MET A 13 0.16 2.49 12.09
C MET A 13 0.81 3.50 13.03
N GLN A 14 0.04 4.12 13.93
CA GLN A 14 0.58 5.10 14.88
C GLN A 14 1.42 4.46 16.01
N THR A 15 1.14 3.19 16.35
CA THR A 15 1.89 2.46 17.37
C THR A 15 3.17 1.81 16.82
N HIS A 16 3.22 1.59 15.50
CA HIS A 16 4.43 1.11 14.83
C HIS A 16 5.38 2.27 14.51
N GLN A 17 6.64 2.08 14.78
CA GLN A 17 7.66 3.03 14.37
C GLN A 17 7.75 3.03 12.84
N THR A 18 7.99 4.20 12.27
CA THR A 18 8.26 4.31 10.84
C THR A 18 9.59 3.65 10.51
N SER A 19 9.64 2.93 9.42
CA SER A 19 10.85 2.29 8.90
C SER A 19 11.33 2.95 7.63
N LEU A 20 12.61 2.79 7.34
CA LEU A 20 13.23 3.27 6.11
C LEU A 20 13.23 2.18 5.06
N PHE A 21 12.60 2.49 3.93
CA PHE A 21 12.51 1.61 2.78
C PHE A 21 13.21 2.23 1.58
N LYS A 22 14.05 1.45 0.93
CA LYS A 22 14.53 1.74 -0.41
C LYS A 22 13.61 1.04 -1.40
N ILE A 23 12.98 1.81 -2.27
CA ILE A 23 12.10 1.30 -3.32
C ILE A 23 12.78 1.54 -4.66
N GLU A 24 13.04 0.45 -5.37
CA GLU A 24 13.59 0.42 -6.72
C GLU A 24 12.46 0.03 -7.68
N THR A 25 12.22 0.84 -8.69
CA THR A 25 11.20 0.64 -9.71
C THR A 25 11.81 0.73 -11.11
N ASP A 26 11.00 0.51 -12.15
CA ASP A 26 11.42 0.68 -13.54
C ASP A 26 11.95 2.10 -13.84
N ASP A 27 11.43 3.11 -13.10
CA ASP A 27 11.74 4.53 -13.33
C ASP A 27 12.89 5.06 -12.45
N GLY A 28 13.44 4.24 -11.56
CA GLY A 28 14.52 4.66 -10.67
C GLY A 28 14.35 4.16 -9.24
N GLN A 29 15.02 4.81 -8.30
CA GLN A 29 14.99 4.44 -6.89
C GLN A 29 14.80 5.66 -5.99
N ALA A 30 14.18 5.43 -4.83
CA ALA A 30 14.01 6.43 -3.79
C ALA A 30 13.95 5.78 -2.41
N ILE A 31 14.28 6.55 -1.37
CA ILE A 31 14.17 6.14 0.02
C ILE A 31 12.96 6.84 0.63
N TYR A 32 12.14 6.05 1.31
CA TYR A 32 10.94 6.52 2.00
C TYR A 32 10.99 6.13 3.46
N ARG A 33 10.65 7.08 4.33
CA ARG A 33 10.26 6.78 5.71
C ARG A 33 8.76 6.59 5.76
N SER A 34 8.32 5.40 6.16
CA SER A 34 6.90 5.05 6.10
C SER A 34 6.51 4.14 7.26
N PRO A 35 5.30 4.33 7.84
CA PRO A 35 4.72 3.37 8.78
C PRO A 35 4.18 2.13 8.08
N MET A 36 3.84 2.23 6.79
CA MET A 36 3.26 1.13 6.03
C MET A 36 3.39 1.34 4.52
N ILE A 37 3.69 0.26 3.81
CA ILE A 37 3.62 0.19 2.35
C ILE A 37 2.64 -0.92 1.98
N ILE A 38 1.74 -0.64 1.05
CA ILE A 38 0.82 -1.62 0.49
C ILE A 38 1.13 -1.80 -1.00
N ALA A 39 1.38 -3.04 -1.41
CA ALA A 39 1.44 -3.43 -2.80
C ALA A 39 0.09 -4.03 -3.23
N MET A 40 -0.46 -3.57 -4.34
CA MET A 40 -1.79 -3.96 -4.80
C MET A 40 -1.88 -4.05 -6.32
N LEU A 41 -2.82 -4.86 -6.79
CA LEU A 41 -3.16 -5.03 -8.22
C LEU A 41 -4.51 -4.39 -8.59
N THR A 42 -5.20 -3.85 -7.60
CA THR A 42 -6.53 -3.25 -7.76
C THR A 42 -6.57 -1.87 -7.11
N ASN A 43 -7.67 -1.15 -7.28
CA ASN A 43 -7.85 0.17 -6.70
C ASN A 43 -8.16 0.18 -5.19
N SER A 44 -8.36 -0.99 -4.59
CA SER A 44 -8.80 -1.10 -3.19
C SER A 44 -8.15 -2.27 -2.48
N VAL A 45 -7.93 -2.16 -1.18
CA VAL A 45 -7.40 -3.22 -0.32
C VAL A 45 -8.20 -3.26 0.99
N GLY A 46 -8.83 -4.40 1.27
CA GLY A 46 -9.65 -4.55 2.47
C GLY A 46 -10.76 -3.50 2.54
N SER A 47 -10.82 -2.75 3.63
CA SER A 47 -11.79 -1.66 3.82
C SER A 47 -11.35 -0.33 3.19
N PHE A 48 -10.12 -0.25 2.71
CA PHE A 48 -9.60 0.94 2.02
C PHE A 48 -10.08 0.93 0.58
N ARG A 49 -11.07 1.73 0.29
CA ARG A 49 -11.60 1.91 -1.06
C ARG A 49 -10.86 3.04 -1.77
N ASN A 50 -10.67 2.87 -3.05
CA ASN A 50 -10.13 3.93 -3.91
C ASN A 50 -8.72 4.43 -3.49
N ILE A 51 -7.87 3.55 -2.95
CA ILE A 51 -6.47 3.91 -2.65
C ILE A 51 -5.75 4.34 -3.93
N ALA A 52 -5.91 3.56 -4.98
CA ALA A 52 -5.34 3.83 -6.29
C ALA A 52 -6.45 3.92 -7.35
N PRO A 53 -7.12 5.08 -7.51
CA PRO A 53 -8.31 5.20 -8.37
C PRO A 53 -8.08 4.81 -9.82
N GLN A 54 -6.85 4.92 -10.29
CA GLN A 54 -6.46 4.60 -11.67
C GLN A 54 -6.05 3.14 -11.85
N ALA A 55 -5.91 2.38 -10.75
CA ALA A 55 -5.48 0.99 -10.82
C ALA A 55 -6.60 0.11 -11.39
N ARG A 56 -6.22 -0.77 -12.30
CA ARG A 56 -7.10 -1.77 -12.90
C ARG A 56 -6.42 -3.13 -12.82
N VAL A 57 -7.20 -4.17 -12.66
CA VAL A 57 -6.71 -5.56 -12.60
C VAL A 57 -6.00 -6.00 -13.89
N ASP A 58 -6.25 -5.33 -14.98
CA ASP A 58 -5.73 -5.61 -16.32
C ASP A 58 -4.71 -4.58 -16.82
N ASP A 59 -4.24 -3.66 -15.98
CA ASP A 59 -3.30 -2.60 -16.40
C ASP A 59 -1.84 -3.07 -16.47
N GLY A 60 -1.56 -4.30 -16.03
CA GLY A 60 -0.22 -4.87 -16.06
C GLY A 60 0.78 -4.19 -15.12
N LYS A 61 0.31 -3.60 -14.04
CA LYS A 61 1.13 -2.87 -13.08
C LYS A 61 0.87 -3.33 -11.65
N ILE A 62 1.91 -3.20 -10.84
CA ILE A 62 1.78 -3.23 -9.38
C ILE A 62 1.72 -1.78 -8.91
N TRP A 63 0.76 -1.49 -8.07
CA TRP A 63 0.60 -0.19 -7.44
C TRP A 63 1.14 -0.25 -6.01
N LEU A 64 2.02 0.68 -5.66
CA LEU A 64 2.53 0.82 -4.29
C LEU A 64 1.94 2.07 -3.67
N ALA A 65 1.23 1.90 -2.57
CA ALA A 65 0.82 2.98 -1.71
C ALA A 65 1.83 3.09 -0.57
N VAL A 66 2.61 4.16 -0.57
CA VAL A 66 3.59 4.47 0.47
C VAL A 66 2.96 5.51 1.38
N PHE A 67 2.59 5.10 2.59
CA PHE A 67 1.97 6.00 3.56
C PHE A 67 3.02 6.91 4.19
N LYS A 68 2.65 8.15 4.40
CA LYS A 68 3.44 9.12 5.13
C LYS A 68 3.09 9.05 6.61
N ASP A 69 3.99 9.53 7.45
CA ASP A 69 3.72 9.69 8.86
C ASP A 69 2.63 10.74 9.07
N PHE A 70 1.74 10.53 10.02
CA PHE A 70 0.64 11.44 10.33
C PHE A 70 0.33 11.44 11.83
N ASN A 71 -0.27 12.49 12.31
CA ASN A 71 -0.64 12.69 13.70
C ASN A 71 -2.17 12.61 13.90
N TYR A 72 -2.62 12.71 15.16
CA TYR A 72 -4.05 12.62 15.48
C TYR A 72 -4.91 13.74 14.85
N LEU A 73 -4.35 14.92 14.60
CA LEU A 73 -5.07 16.02 13.96
C LEU A 73 -5.33 15.74 12.48
N ASP A 74 -4.46 14.96 11.85
CA ASP A 74 -4.62 14.58 10.46
C ASP A 74 -5.84 13.66 10.26
N LEU A 75 -6.27 12.96 11.31
CA LEU A 75 -7.48 12.14 11.27
C LEU A 75 -8.74 12.96 10.96
N LEU A 76 -8.77 14.25 11.30
CA LEU A 76 -9.87 15.13 10.94
C LEU A 76 -10.04 15.29 9.42
N LYS A 77 -8.97 15.06 8.67
CA LYS A 77 -8.99 15.04 7.19
C LYS A 77 -9.16 13.64 6.64
N ILE A 78 -8.42 12.67 7.17
CA ILE A 78 -8.38 11.29 6.68
C ILE A 78 -9.73 10.59 6.86
N VAL A 79 -10.38 10.73 8.01
CA VAL A 79 -11.64 10.03 8.29
C VAL A 79 -12.77 10.45 7.35
N PRO A 80 -13.01 11.75 7.09
CA PRO A 80 -14.01 12.15 6.10
C PRO A 80 -13.72 11.64 4.68
N GLU A 81 -12.47 11.68 4.23
CA GLU A 81 -12.08 11.13 2.92
C GLU A 81 -12.38 9.64 2.85
N PHE A 82 -12.03 8.88 3.89
CA PHE A 82 -12.34 7.47 3.97
C PHE A 82 -13.84 7.17 3.92
N LEU A 83 -14.65 7.90 4.72
CA LEU A 83 -16.11 7.70 4.76
C LEU A 83 -16.78 8.07 3.45
N ALA A 84 -16.27 9.07 2.75
CA ALA A 84 -16.74 9.46 1.43
C ALA A 84 -16.30 8.49 0.31
N GLY A 85 -15.39 7.57 0.60
CA GLY A 85 -14.79 6.68 -0.41
C GLY A 85 -13.94 7.43 -1.44
N THR A 86 -13.47 8.62 -1.08
CA THR A 86 -12.57 9.40 -1.91
C THR A 86 -11.12 8.95 -1.72
N PRO A 87 -10.26 9.13 -2.73
CA PRO A 87 -8.84 8.84 -2.59
C PRO A 87 -8.22 9.67 -1.46
N LEU A 88 -7.32 9.07 -0.71
CA LEU A 88 -6.52 9.82 0.26
C LEU A 88 -5.65 10.86 -0.46
N SER A 89 -5.55 12.04 0.13
CA SER A 89 -4.75 13.11 -0.45
C SER A 89 -3.25 12.75 -0.48
N SER A 90 -2.52 13.37 -1.40
CA SER A 90 -1.07 13.21 -1.52
C SER A 90 -0.28 13.71 -0.29
N GLU A 91 -0.95 14.40 0.62
CA GLU A 91 -0.42 14.79 1.91
C GLU A 91 -0.12 13.56 2.80
N PHE A 92 -0.93 12.49 2.69
CA PHE A 92 -0.85 11.29 3.54
C PHE A 92 -0.27 10.07 2.83
N MET A 93 -0.24 10.06 1.51
CA MET A 93 0.15 8.89 0.76
C MET A 93 0.77 9.28 -0.58
N THR A 94 1.79 8.52 -0.98
CA THR A 94 2.37 8.59 -2.32
C THR A 94 2.06 7.30 -3.07
N LEU A 95 1.55 7.40 -4.29
CA LEU A 95 1.36 6.27 -5.19
C LEU A 95 2.53 6.13 -6.16
N LYS A 96 3.01 4.91 -6.32
CA LYS A 96 4.01 4.52 -7.31
C LYS A 96 3.51 3.34 -8.10
N THR A 97 3.97 3.19 -9.32
CA THR A 97 3.69 2.01 -10.15
C THR A 97 5.00 1.37 -10.59
N LEU A 98 4.97 0.05 -10.75
CA LEU A 98 6.08 -0.72 -11.28
C LEU A 98 5.57 -1.96 -12.01
N THR A 99 6.36 -2.46 -12.95
CA THR A 99 6.20 -3.79 -13.53
C THR A 99 7.17 -4.79 -12.89
N HIS A 100 8.33 -4.28 -12.51
CA HIS A 100 9.36 -5.00 -11.78
C HIS A 100 10.03 -4.04 -10.79
N GLY A 101 10.35 -4.52 -9.59
CA GLY A 101 11.02 -3.69 -8.61
C GLY A 101 11.45 -4.45 -7.37
N LYS A 102 12.07 -3.72 -6.45
CA LYS A 102 12.60 -4.25 -5.20
C LYS A 102 12.32 -3.31 -4.05
N ILE A 103 11.90 -3.85 -2.92
CA ILE A 103 11.75 -3.12 -1.67
C ILE A 103 12.75 -3.68 -0.68
N THR A 104 13.67 -2.83 -0.24
CA THR A 104 14.67 -3.17 0.77
C THR A 104 14.38 -2.40 2.05
N LEU A 105 14.37 -3.11 3.17
CA LEU A 105 14.26 -2.52 4.52
C LEU A 105 15.65 -2.14 5.01
N LEU A 106 15.83 -0.90 5.45
CA LEU A 106 17.15 -0.36 5.77
C LEU A 106 17.47 -0.31 7.27
N ASP A 107 16.46 -0.26 8.13
CA ASP A 107 16.65 0.06 9.55
C ASP A 107 15.99 -0.90 10.56
N ASP A 108 15.06 -1.76 10.15
CA ASP A 108 14.37 -2.68 11.05
C ASP A 108 14.46 -4.13 10.55
N PRO A 109 15.36 -4.95 11.10
CA PRO A 109 15.52 -6.34 10.65
C PRO A 109 14.37 -7.26 11.08
N PHE A 110 13.45 -6.81 11.94
CA PHE A 110 12.36 -7.62 12.48
C PHE A 110 11.00 -7.32 11.85
N LEU A 111 10.90 -6.32 10.98
CA LEU A 111 9.66 -6.01 10.30
C LEU A 111 9.28 -7.18 9.39
N SER A 112 8.07 -7.69 9.58
CA SER A 112 7.51 -8.77 8.77
C SER A 112 6.57 -8.23 7.70
N THR A 113 6.42 -9.00 6.63
CA THR A 113 5.43 -8.73 5.58
C THR A 113 4.16 -9.54 5.80
N ASN A 114 3.07 -9.05 5.25
CA ASN A 114 1.79 -9.73 5.19
C ASN A 114 1.37 -9.89 3.73
N MET A 115 0.97 -11.09 3.34
CA MET A 115 0.44 -11.38 2.02
C MET A 115 -0.95 -11.97 2.18
N ASP A 116 -1.96 -11.19 1.81
CA ASP A 116 -3.37 -11.58 1.83
C ASP A 116 -3.86 -12.16 3.18
N GLY A 117 -3.31 -11.67 4.28
CA GLY A 117 -3.66 -12.08 5.64
C GLY A 117 -2.66 -13.06 6.29
N ASP A 118 -1.79 -13.67 5.52
CA ASP A 118 -0.78 -14.60 6.00
C ASP A 118 0.61 -13.94 6.09
N LYS A 119 1.54 -14.61 6.79
CA LYS A 119 2.94 -14.17 6.80
C LYS A 119 3.52 -14.23 5.39
N GLY A 120 3.99 -13.09 4.89
CA GLY A 120 4.67 -12.99 3.61
C GLY A 120 6.17 -13.29 3.69
N PRO A 121 6.87 -13.18 2.55
CA PRO A 121 8.32 -13.37 2.48
C PRO A 121 9.07 -12.29 3.27
N ASP A 122 10.29 -12.60 3.67
CA ASP A 122 11.16 -11.64 4.35
C ASP A 122 11.78 -10.63 3.36
N PHE A 123 12.19 -9.46 3.86
CA PHE A 123 12.92 -8.49 3.05
C PHE A 123 14.33 -9.00 2.66
N PRO A 124 14.88 -8.59 1.51
CA PRO A 124 14.28 -7.71 0.50
C PRO A 124 13.18 -8.39 -0.31
N LEU A 125 12.16 -7.63 -0.71
CA LEU A 125 11.08 -8.11 -1.56
C LEU A 125 11.39 -7.80 -3.02
N GLU A 126 11.33 -8.82 -3.87
CA GLU A 126 11.31 -8.64 -5.32
C GLU A 126 9.87 -8.77 -5.80
N LEU A 127 9.42 -7.77 -6.55
CA LEU A 127 8.08 -7.68 -7.10
C LEU A 127 8.15 -7.72 -8.61
N GLN A 128 7.34 -8.57 -9.21
CA GLN A 128 7.21 -8.66 -10.67
C GLN A 128 5.77 -8.94 -11.04
N ILE A 129 5.22 -8.18 -11.98
CA ILE A 129 3.92 -8.47 -12.57
C ILE A 129 4.07 -9.57 -13.61
N LEU A 130 3.12 -10.51 -13.62
CA LEU A 130 2.97 -11.53 -14.65
C LEU A 130 1.69 -11.24 -15.43
N PRO A 131 1.75 -10.44 -16.49
CA PRO A 131 0.55 -10.04 -17.24
C PRO A 131 -0.18 -11.25 -17.81
N SER A 132 -1.51 -11.26 -17.70
CA SER A 132 -2.37 -12.32 -18.24
C SER A 132 -2.05 -13.74 -17.74
N PHE A 133 -1.43 -13.86 -16.57
CA PHE A 133 -1.06 -15.16 -15.99
C PHE A 133 -2.29 -15.98 -15.57
N LEU A 134 -3.37 -15.31 -15.15
CA LEU A 134 -4.62 -15.95 -14.77
C LEU A 134 -5.73 -15.58 -15.74
N THR A 135 -6.50 -16.60 -16.16
CA THR A 135 -7.75 -16.40 -16.89
C THR A 135 -8.92 -16.54 -15.91
N VAL A 136 -9.77 -15.53 -15.84
CA VAL A 136 -10.95 -15.52 -14.98
C VAL A 136 -12.19 -15.48 -15.82
N TYR A 137 -13.12 -16.40 -15.59
CA TYR A 137 -14.43 -16.42 -16.22
C TYR A 137 -15.39 -15.53 -15.41
N VAL A 138 -15.97 -14.56 -16.05
CA VAL A 138 -16.99 -13.68 -15.45
C VAL A 138 -18.36 -14.00 -16.04
N PRO A 139 -19.45 -13.94 -15.24
CA PRO A 139 -20.80 -14.07 -15.79
C PRO A 139 -21.08 -13.00 -16.84
N ALA A 140 -21.80 -13.40 -17.87
CA ALA A 140 -22.22 -12.49 -18.93
C ALA A 140 -23.22 -11.45 -18.39
#